data_c02c515ece1b3c30293a9ab70ec1891c
#
_entry.id   c02c515ece1b3c30293a9ab70ec1891c
#
_cell.length_a   1.000
_cell.length_b   1.000
_cell.length_c   1.000
_cell.angle_alpha   90.00
_cell.angle_beta   90.00
_cell.angle_gamma   90.00
#
_symmetry.space_group_name_H-M   'P 1'
#
loop_
_entity.id
_entity.type
_entity.pdbx_description
1 polymer ?
#
loop_
_entity_poly.entity_id
_entity_poly.type
_entity_poly.pdbx_seq_one_letter_code
_entity_poly.pdbx_strand_id
1 'polypeptide(L)'
;MKKYSIYMLGLLAAANFVNYMDRMVLSVMLPSIKADLDLSDGQLGWLTGMSFALFYGLLGLPIARLADTWIRKHVLSISLLAWSAMTMLSGSASNFLQMLVFRIGGGAGEAGCIPTSHSLIADLTPPEKRAGAFAVFTAGATLGLMFGLAFGGWLSTQVGWRWTFVLFGTPGLLLAALVVFTLKEPERGQMDGASVTAKVSTSESIRGLLSRRSYLHLLIGFSVTNFVSFGFMQWMPTYYMRTFDLSMTTIGLLMGFGVGALSLIHI
;
A
#
# COMPACT_ATOMS: atom_id res chain seq x y z
N MET A 1 -16.60 21.49 -1.31
CA MET A 1 -15.48 21.11 -2.20
C MET A 1 -15.91 21.33 -3.65
N LYS A 2 -15.01 21.81 -4.50
CA LYS A 2 -15.26 21.88 -5.96
C LYS A 2 -15.40 20.48 -6.52
N LYS A 3 -16.21 20.27 -7.57
CA LYS A 3 -16.42 18.95 -8.21
C LYS A 3 -15.09 18.22 -8.52
N TYR A 4 -14.09 18.98 -8.95
CA TYR A 4 -12.77 18.46 -9.24
C TYR A 4 -12.02 17.90 -8.00
N SER A 5 -12.11 18.57 -6.83
CA SER A 5 -11.49 18.07 -5.60
C SER A 5 -12.11 16.74 -5.13
N ILE A 6 -13.42 16.55 -5.35
CA ILE A 6 -14.11 15.28 -5.05
C ILE A 6 -13.61 14.17 -5.99
N TYR A 7 -13.52 14.46 -7.28
CA TYR A 7 -12.97 13.52 -8.27
C TYR A 7 -11.54 13.08 -7.90
N MET A 8 -10.67 14.04 -7.59
CA MET A 8 -9.29 13.75 -7.20
C MET A 8 -9.20 12.92 -5.92
N LEU A 9 -10.02 13.25 -4.91
CA LEU A 9 -10.08 12.46 -3.69
C LEU A 9 -10.53 11.03 -3.97
N GLY A 10 -11.51 10.83 -4.83
CA GLY A 10 -11.95 9.51 -5.29
C GLY A 10 -10.83 8.74 -6.00
N LEU A 11 -10.06 9.42 -6.87
CA LEU A 11 -8.92 8.82 -7.57
C LEU A 11 -7.80 8.41 -6.61
N LEU A 12 -7.48 9.26 -5.61
CA LEU A 12 -6.49 8.95 -4.58
C LEU A 12 -6.96 7.81 -3.66
N ALA A 13 -8.24 7.79 -3.29
CA ALA A 13 -8.83 6.69 -2.52
C ALA A 13 -8.82 5.37 -3.30
N ALA A 14 -9.08 5.41 -4.62
CA ALA A 14 -8.95 4.25 -5.49
C ALA A 14 -7.50 3.76 -5.60
N ALA A 15 -6.52 4.68 -5.68
CA ALA A 15 -5.11 4.31 -5.66
C ALA A 15 -4.73 3.61 -4.33
N ASN A 16 -5.23 4.12 -3.20
CA ASN A 16 -5.01 3.50 -1.90
C ASN A 16 -5.72 2.15 -1.76
N PHE A 17 -6.92 2.02 -2.34
CA PHE A 17 -7.64 0.75 -2.43
C PHE A 17 -6.81 -0.31 -3.17
N VAL A 18 -6.32 -0.01 -4.37
CA VAL A 18 -5.50 -0.94 -5.15
C VAL A 18 -4.20 -1.27 -4.43
N ASN A 19 -3.57 -0.30 -3.78
CA ASN A 19 -2.36 -0.49 -2.99
C ASN A 19 -2.52 -1.57 -1.90
N TYR A 20 -3.57 -1.46 -1.08
CA TYR A 20 -3.84 -2.42 -0.01
C TYR A 20 -4.39 -3.76 -0.52
N MET A 21 -5.12 -3.74 -1.62
CA MET A 21 -5.58 -4.94 -2.30
C MET A 21 -4.38 -5.80 -2.75
N ASP A 22 -3.39 -5.19 -3.39
CA ASP A 22 -2.17 -5.88 -3.87
C ASP A 22 -1.31 -6.44 -2.73
N ARG A 23 -1.26 -5.74 -1.58
CA ARG A 23 -0.54 -6.22 -0.40
C ARG A 23 -1.14 -7.49 0.18
N MET A 24 -2.46 -7.59 0.19
CA MET A 24 -3.17 -8.67 0.88
C MET A 24 -3.32 -9.93 0.03
N VAL A 25 -3.34 -9.80 -1.30
CA VAL A 25 -3.53 -10.95 -2.18
C VAL A 25 -2.46 -12.03 -2.00
N LEU A 26 -1.20 -11.63 -1.76
CA LEU A 26 -0.11 -12.59 -1.52
C LEU A 26 -0.38 -13.46 -0.31
N SER A 27 -0.90 -12.90 0.80
CA SER A 27 -1.05 -13.61 2.07
C SER A 27 -1.99 -14.83 1.97
N VAL A 28 -3.05 -14.73 1.16
CA VAL A 28 -3.98 -15.86 0.94
C VAL A 28 -3.45 -16.87 -0.08
N MET A 29 -2.52 -16.48 -0.95
CA MET A 29 -1.95 -17.37 -1.98
C MET A 29 -0.67 -18.09 -1.54
N LEU A 30 -0.14 -17.79 -0.34
CA LEU A 30 1.12 -18.35 0.15
C LEU A 30 1.24 -19.88 0.05
N PRO A 31 0.20 -20.67 0.44
CA PRO A 31 0.30 -22.12 0.32
C PRO A 31 0.43 -22.60 -1.12
N SER A 32 -0.29 -21.99 -2.06
CA SER A 32 -0.21 -22.35 -3.49
C SER A 32 1.14 -21.98 -4.09
N ILE A 33 1.68 -20.82 -3.75
CA ILE A 33 3.00 -20.36 -4.20
C ILE A 33 4.08 -21.26 -3.61
N LYS A 34 3.97 -21.62 -2.32
CA LYS A 34 4.88 -22.55 -1.65
C LYS A 34 4.96 -23.90 -2.38
N ALA A 35 3.81 -24.48 -2.67
CA ALA A 35 3.73 -25.79 -3.31
C ALA A 35 4.26 -25.77 -4.76
N ASP A 36 3.97 -24.70 -5.50
CA ASP A 36 4.31 -24.59 -6.92
C ASP A 36 5.79 -24.23 -7.16
N LEU A 37 6.40 -23.43 -6.29
CA LEU A 37 7.80 -23.00 -6.38
C LEU A 37 8.73 -23.76 -5.41
N ASP A 38 8.21 -24.77 -4.69
CA ASP A 38 8.92 -25.57 -3.68
C ASP A 38 9.69 -24.71 -2.65
N LEU A 39 8.97 -23.77 -2.02
CA LEU A 39 9.57 -22.81 -1.10
C LEU A 39 9.52 -23.27 0.36
N SER A 40 10.56 -22.93 1.11
CA SER A 40 10.56 -23.05 2.57
C SER A 40 9.72 -21.95 3.24
N ASP A 41 9.28 -22.15 4.49
CA ASP A 41 8.57 -21.12 5.25
C ASP A 41 9.46 -19.89 5.52
N GLY A 42 10.76 -20.05 5.65
CA GLY A 42 11.71 -18.95 5.74
C GLY A 42 11.72 -18.08 4.48
N GLN A 43 11.69 -18.69 3.30
CA GLN A 43 11.58 -17.98 2.02
C GLN A 43 10.24 -17.25 1.89
N LEU A 44 9.13 -17.85 2.33
CA LEU A 44 7.84 -17.18 2.40
C LEU A 44 7.88 -15.95 3.31
N GLY A 45 8.56 -16.05 4.46
CA GLY A 45 8.76 -14.91 5.37
C GLY A 45 9.48 -13.74 4.71
N TRP A 46 10.49 -14.03 3.89
CA TRP A 46 11.16 -13.00 3.07
C TRP A 46 10.20 -12.36 2.06
N LEU A 47 9.39 -13.14 1.37
CA LEU A 47 8.46 -12.65 0.35
C LEU A 47 7.33 -11.78 0.94
N THR A 48 6.82 -12.14 2.12
CA THR A 48 5.65 -11.48 2.73
C THR A 48 5.99 -10.26 3.55
N GLY A 49 7.13 -10.25 4.22
CA GLY A 49 7.44 -9.22 5.21
C GLY A 49 8.74 -8.49 4.94
N MET A 50 9.85 -9.18 5.10
CA MET A 50 11.17 -8.54 5.21
C MET A 50 11.58 -7.78 3.94
N SER A 51 11.45 -8.39 2.77
CA SER A 51 11.84 -7.73 1.51
C SER A 51 11.01 -6.49 1.23
N PHE A 52 9.70 -6.60 1.39
CA PHE A 52 8.78 -5.49 1.17
C PHE A 52 9.04 -4.36 2.20
N ALA A 53 9.03 -4.67 3.49
CA ALA A 53 9.18 -3.67 4.56
C ALA A 53 10.52 -2.93 4.48
N LEU A 54 11.61 -3.65 4.18
CA LEU A 54 12.93 -3.07 4.07
C LEU A 54 13.00 -2.04 2.92
N PHE A 55 12.58 -2.42 1.72
CA PHE A 55 12.69 -1.54 0.56
C PHE A 55 11.65 -0.44 0.56
N TYR A 56 10.43 -0.71 1.05
CA TYR A 56 9.43 0.32 1.31
C TYR A 56 9.95 1.38 2.31
N GLY A 57 10.58 0.95 3.40
CA GLY A 57 11.15 1.86 4.41
C GLY A 57 12.36 2.63 3.91
N LEU A 58 13.32 1.97 3.26
CA LEU A 58 14.53 2.59 2.73
C LEU A 58 14.23 3.63 1.65
N LEU A 59 13.29 3.33 0.75
CA LEU A 59 12.94 4.20 -0.37
C LEU A 59 11.84 5.21 -0.01
N GLY A 60 11.11 5.00 1.09
CA GLY A 60 10.04 5.88 1.52
C GLY A 60 10.50 7.32 1.73
N LEU A 61 11.62 7.54 2.44
CA LEU A 61 12.16 8.88 2.67
C LEU A 61 12.68 9.57 1.38
N PRO A 62 13.51 8.91 0.54
CA PRO A 62 13.93 9.49 -0.75
C PRO A 62 12.76 9.83 -1.66
N ILE A 63 11.76 8.95 -1.77
CA ILE A 63 10.61 9.18 -2.66
C ILE A 63 9.68 10.26 -2.09
N ALA A 64 9.47 10.31 -0.77
CA ALA A 64 8.74 11.40 -0.13
C ALA A 64 9.41 12.77 -0.43
N ARG A 65 10.74 12.83 -0.36
CA ARG A 65 11.48 14.02 -0.76
C ARG A 65 11.35 14.38 -2.25
N LEU A 66 11.36 13.35 -3.10
CA LEU A 66 11.09 13.56 -4.51
C LEU A 66 9.69 14.16 -4.71
N ALA A 67 8.69 13.67 -3.98
CA ALA A 67 7.33 14.23 -3.97
C ALA A 67 7.29 15.69 -3.47
N ASP A 68 8.20 16.10 -2.58
CA ASP A 68 8.30 17.48 -2.10
C ASP A 68 8.92 18.44 -3.13
N THR A 69 9.74 17.93 -4.03
CA THR A 69 10.53 18.76 -4.96
C THR A 69 10.08 18.66 -6.41
N TRP A 70 9.47 17.55 -6.80
CA TRP A 70 9.03 17.26 -8.15
C TRP A 70 7.50 17.34 -8.30
N ILE A 71 6.97 17.12 -9.49
CA ILE A 71 5.54 17.13 -9.81
C ILE A 71 4.91 15.87 -9.19
N ARG A 72 4.05 16.03 -8.19
CA ARG A 72 3.48 14.95 -7.38
C ARG A 72 2.65 13.96 -8.20
N LYS A 73 1.92 14.43 -9.21
CA LYS A 73 1.18 13.54 -10.09
C LYS A 73 2.10 12.56 -10.83
N HIS A 74 3.32 12.98 -11.21
CA HIS A 74 4.27 12.08 -11.87
C HIS A 74 4.86 11.08 -10.87
N VAL A 75 5.19 11.51 -9.65
CA VAL A 75 5.63 10.60 -8.60
C VAL A 75 4.58 9.53 -8.33
N LEU A 76 3.30 9.94 -8.16
CA LEU A 76 2.20 9.01 -7.93
C LEU A 76 2.00 8.05 -9.11
N SER A 77 2.03 8.56 -10.34
CA SER A 77 1.82 7.74 -11.55
C SER A 77 2.93 6.72 -11.77
N ILE A 78 4.20 7.14 -11.58
CA ILE A 78 5.34 6.24 -11.70
C ILE A 78 5.29 5.18 -10.59
N SER A 79 4.92 5.58 -9.37
CA SER A 79 4.71 4.66 -8.27
C SER A 79 3.64 3.63 -8.60
N LEU A 80 2.45 4.05 -9.04
CA LEU A 80 1.36 3.18 -9.49
C LEU A 80 1.81 2.22 -10.58
N LEU A 81 2.47 2.74 -11.63
CA LEU A 81 2.97 1.94 -12.74
C LEU A 81 3.98 0.90 -12.28
N ALA A 82 4.96 1.31 -11.47
CA ALA A 82 6.05 0.46 -11.02
C ALA A 82 5.52 -0.71 -10.15
N TRP A 83 4.74 -0.43 -9.10
CA TRP A 83 4.26 -1.54 -8.26
C TRP A 83 3.28 -2.45 -9.01
N SER A 84 2.36 -1.88 -9.81
CA SER A 84 1.38 -2.68 -10.55
C SER A 84 2.04 -3.59 -11.57
N ALA A 85 3.08 -3.09 -12.28
CA ALA A 85 3.88 -3.92 -13.17
C ALA A 85 4.60 -5.04 -12.40
N MET A 86 5.16 -4.76 -11.22
CA MET A 86 5.81 -5.77 -10.38
C MET A 86 4.81 -6.79 -9.82
N THR A 87 3.59 -6.35 -9.48
CA THR A 87 2.51 -7.26 -9.11
C THR A 87 2.16 -8.19 -10.25
N MET A 88 1.97 -7.68 -11.47
CA MET A 88 1.71 -8.52 -12.65
C MET A 88 2.86 -9.48 -12.94
N LEU A 89 4.09 -8.99 -12.90
CA LEU A 89 5.30 -9.81 -13.12
C LEU A 89 5.45 -10.91 -12.06
N SER A 90 4.94 -10.71 -10.85
CA SER A 90 4.92 -11.76 -9.82
C SER A 90 4.18 -13.01 -10.29
N GLY A 91 3.17 -12.86 -11.15
CA GLY A 91 2.47 -13.99 -11.79
C GLY A 91 3.32 -14.81 -12.75
N SER A 92 4.42 -14.26 -13.27
CA SER A 92 5.36 -14.96 -14.16
C SER A 92 6.54 -15.60 -13.43
N ALA A 93 6.64 -15.45 -12.11
CA ALA A 93 7.76 -15.99 -11.35
C ALA A 93 7.81 -17.51 -11.43
N SER A 94 9.01 -18.05 -11.72
CA SER A 94 9.29 -19.48 -11.80
C SER A 94 10.22 -19.98 -10.68
N ASN A 95 10.72 -19.08 -9.85
CA ASN A 95 11.57 -19.40 -8.71
C ASN A 95 11.53 -18.31 -7.63
N PHE A 96 12.11 -18.62 -6.45
CA PHE A 96 12.17 -17.71 -5.31
C PHE A 96 12.80 -16.36 -5.66
N LEU A 97 13.92 -16.34 -6.38
CA LEU A 97 14.67 -15.11 -6.64
C LEU A 97 13.87 -14.13 -7.52
N GLN A 98 13.21 -14.63 -8.56
CA GLN A 98 12.34 -13.80 -9.40
C GLN A 98 11.18 -13.21 -8.59
N MET A 99 10.49 -14.04 -7.80
CA MET A 99 9.42 -13.58 -6.92
C MET A 99 9.94 -12.52 -5.93
N LEU A 100 11.12 -12.75 -5.33
CA LEU A 100 11.74 -11.79 -4.40
C LEU A 100 12.03 -10.44 -5.08
N VAL A 101 12.61 -10.44 -6.27
CA VAL A 101 12.90 -9.21 -7.04
C VAL A 101 11.61 -8.45 -7.35
N PHE A 102 10.55 -9.15 -7.77
CA PHE A 102 9.27 -8.50 -8.03
C PHE A 102 8.64 -7.93 -6.76
N ARG A 103 8.75 -8.61 -5.62
CA ARG A 103 8.27 -8.10 -4.32
C ARG A 103 9.06 -6.88 -3.83
N ILE A 104 10.38 -6.87 -4.03
CA ILE A 104 11.23 -5.71 -3.75
C ILE A 104 10.81 -4.52 -4.63
N GLY A 105 10.66 -4.75 -5.93
CA GLY A 105 10.23 -3.72 -6.87
C GLY A 105 8.83 -3.18 -6.55
N GLY A 106 7.91 -4.06 -6.13
CA GLY A 106 6.58 -3.68 -5.65
C GLY A 106 6.67 -2.75 -4.42
N GLY A 107 7.42 -3.16 -3.39
CA GLY A 107 7.63 -2.34 -2.18
C GLY A 107 8.26 -0.98 -2.49
N ALA A 108 9.24 -0.95 -3.40
CA ALA A 108 9.86 0.29 -3.87
C ALA A 108 8.84 1.20 -4.58
N GLY A 109 8.02 0.64 -5.47
CA GLY A 109 6.98 1.40 -6.18
C GLY A 109 5.92 1.96 -5.23
N GLU A 110 5.45 1.17 -4.28
CA GLU A 110 4.40 1.59 -3.34
C GLU A 110 4.83 2.71 -2.39
N ALA A 111 6.12 2.85 -2.10
CA ALA A 111 6.65 3.83 -1.16
C ALA A 111 6.30 5.30 -1.49
N GLY A 112 5.99 5.59 -2.76
CA GLY A 112 5.59 6.94 -3.20
C GLY A 112 4.10 7.24 -3.06
N CYS A 113 3.23 6.23 -2.89
CA CYS A 113 1.78 6.43 -2.94
C CYS A 113 1.26 7.28 -1.77
N ILE A 114 1.53 6.88 -0.54
CA ILE A 114 0.97 7.52 0.67
C ILE A 114 1.47 8.97 0.83
N PRO A 115 2.78 9.26 0.84
CA PRO A 115 3.27 10.62 1.05
C PRO A 115 2.78 11.57 -0.02
N THR A 116 2.78 11.13 -1.28
CA THR A 116 2.30 11.95 -2.41
C THR A 116 0.80 12.23 -2.32
N SER A 117 0.00 11.21 -2.00
CA SER A 117 -1.45 11.35 -1.83
C SER A 117 -1.80 12.28 -0.67
N HIS A 118 -1.12 12.16 0.47
CA HIS A 118 -1.35 13.03 1.62
C HIS A 118 -1.04 14.49 1.29
N SER A 119 0.07 14.76 0.59
CA SER A 119 0.43 16.10 0.14
C SER A 119 -0.63 16.67 -0.82
N LEU A 120 -1.11 15.88 -1.78
CA LEU A 120 -2.16 16.29 -2.72
C LEU A 120 -3.49 16.57 -2.02
N ILE A 121 -3.90 15.73 -1.06
CA ILE A 121 -5.13 15.93 -0.27
C ILE A 121 -5.05 17.24 0.53
N ALA A 122 -3.91 17.51 1.18
CA ALA A 122 -3.71 18.72 1.95
C ALA A 122 -3.88 19.99 1.11
N ASP A 123 -3.34 19.99 -0.11
CA ASP A 123 -3.40 21.16 -1.00
C ASP A 123 -4.76 21.32 -1.74
N LEU A 124 -5.56 20.25 -1.80
CA LEU A 124 -6.86 20.27 -2.48
C LEU A 124 -8.03 20.46 -1.53
N THR A 125 -7.80 20.32 -0.22
CA THR A 125 -8.86 20.29 0.78
C THR A 125 -8.63 21.37 1.82
N PRO A 126 -9.64 22.26 2.07
CA PRO A 126 -9.57 23.22 3.14
C PRO A 126 -9.32 22.56 4.51
N PRO A 127 -8.57 23.22 5.43
CA PRO A 127 -8.21 22.64 6.72
C PRO A 127 -9.38 22.02 7.49
N GLU A 128 -10.55 22.66 7.48
CA GLU A 128 -11.75 22.22 8.19
C GLU A 128 -12.35 20.91 7.66
N LYS A 129 -12.01 20.54 6.40
CA LYS A 129 -12.52 19.34 5.71
C LYS A 129 -11.46 18.26 5.54
N ARG A 130 -10.21 18.51 5.95
CA ARG A 130 -9.08 17.57 5.76
C ARG A 130 -9.30 16.25 6.48
N ALA A 131 -9.81 16.28 7.70
CA ALA A 131 -10.09 15.05 8.46
C ALA A 131 -11.04 14.13 7.69
N GLY A 132 -12.13 14.65 7.13
CA GLY A 132 -13.05 13.86 6.31
C GLY A 132 -12.44 13.39 4.99
N ALA A 133 -11.56 14.19 4.36
CA ALA A 133 -10.86 13.76 3.15
C ALA A 133 -9.87 12.62 3.43
N PHE A 134 -9.12 12.69 4.54
CA PHE A 134 -8.25 11.60 4.97
C PHE A 134 -9.04 10.36 5.38
N ALA A 135 -10.22 10.49 6.00
CA ALA A 135 -11.09 9.36 6.29
C ALA A 135 -11.52 8.62 5.02
N VAL A 136 -11.94 9.35 3.97
CA VAL A 136 -12.27 8.74 2.65
C VAL A 136 -11.05 8.04 2.04
N PHE A 137 -9.87 8.66 2.09
CA PHE A 137 -8.63 8.05 1.61
C PHE A 137 -8.31 6.76 2.38
N THR A 138 -8.42 6.76 3.70
CA THR A 138 -8.15 5.60 4.57
C THR A 138 -9.20 4.51 4.39
N ALA A 139 -10.48 4.86 4.18
CA ALA A 139 -11.52 3.89 3.84
C ALA A 139 -11.16 3.11 2.56
N GLY A 140 -10.50 3.75 1.58
CA GLY A 140 -9.94 3.07 0.42
C GLY A 140 -9.00 1.93 0.81
N ALA A 141 -8.09 2.16 1.76
CA ALA A 141 -7.17 1.13 2.26
C ALA A 141 -7.92 -0.04 2.91
N THR A 142 -8.89 0.25 3.77
CA THR A 142 -9.68 -0.79 4.46
C THR A 142 -10.48 -1.63 3.47
N LEU A 143 -11.15 -1.00 2.50
CA LEU A 143 -11.86 -1.70 1.44
C LEU A 143 -10.91 -2.52 0.55
N GLY A 144 -9.72 -1.98 0.24
CA GLY A 144 -8.69 -2.69 -0.51
C GLY A 144 -8.22 -3.95 0.20
N LEU A 145 -7.99 -3.87 1.51
CA LEU A 145 -7.64 -5.01 2.36
C LEU A 145 -8.72 -6.09 2.34
N MET A 146 -9.99 -5.69 2.56
CA MET A 146 -11.13 -6.61 2.51
C MET A 146 -11.20 -7.32 1.16
N PHE A 147 -11.14 -6.53 0.09
CA PHE A 147 -11.28 -7.03 -1.27
C PHE A 147 -10.08 -7.91 -1.66
N GLY A 148 -8.87 -7.54 -1.26
CA GLY A 148 -7.66 -8.32 -1.51
C GLY A 148 -7.70 -9.71 -0.88
N LEU A 149 -8.15 -9.81 0.37
CA LEU A 149 -8.32 -11.09 1.05
C LEU A 149 -9.48 -11.90 0.46
N ALA A 150 -10.68 -11.33 0.38
CA ALA A 150 -11.88 -12.05 -0.04
C ALA A 150 -11.81 -12.46 -1.52
N PHE A 151 -11.54 -11.49 -2.40
CA PHE A 151 -11.52 -11.72 -3.83
C PHE A 151 -10.25 -12.45 -4.29
N GLY A 152 -9.11 -12.15 -3.65
CA GLY A 152 -7.85 -12.85 -3.93
C GLY A 152 -7.92 -14.33 -3.60
N GLY A 153 -8.51 -14.69 -2.45
CA GLY A 153 -8.74 -16.08 -2.06
C GLY A 153 -9.66 -16.81 -3.04
N TRP A 154 -10.79 -16.20 -3.39
CA TRP A 154 -11.73 -16.78 -4.37
C TRP A 154 -11.11 -16.88 -5.77
N LEU A 155 -10.53 -15.81 -6.29
CA LEU A 155 -10.00 -15.77 -7.65
C LEU A 155 -8.85 -16.75 -7.84
N SER A 156 -7.99 -16.90 -6.83
CA SER A 156 -6.87 -17.84 -6.89
C SER A 156 -7.30 -19.29 -7.03
N THR A 157 -8.49 -19.65 -6.54
CA THR A 157 -9.06 -21.01 -6.74
C THR A 157 -9.65 -21.21 -8.13
N GLN A 158 -10.06 -20.12 -8.81
CA GLN A 158 -10.65 -20.20 -10.15
C GLN A 158 -9.60 -20.18 -11.27
N VAL A 159 -8.62 -19.29 -11.19
CA VAL A 159 -7.65 -19.06 -12.27
C VAL A 159 -6.19 -19.33 -11.87
N GLY A 160 -5.97 -19.74 -10.62
CA GLY A 160 -4.65 -19.95 -10.05
C GLY A 160 -3.96 -18.64 -9.63
N TRP A 161 -2.90 -18.76 -8.80
CA TRP A 161 -2.22 -17.63 -8.21
C TRP A 161 -1.52 -16.74 -9.25
N ARG A 162 -1.02 -17.30 -10.36
CA ARG A 162 -0.34 -16.55 -11.42
C ARG A 162 -1.24 -15.53 -12.09
N TRP A 163 -2.41 -15.97 -12.56
CA TRP A 163 -3.38 -15.08 -13.17
C TRP A 163 -4.02 -14.12 -12.17
N THR A 164 -4.13 -14.52 -10.92
CA THR A 164 -4.60 -13.63 -9.85
C THR A 164 -3.68 -12.41 -9.72
N PHE A 165 -2.37 -12.58 -9.73
CA PHE A 165 -1.43 -11.46 -9.72
C PHE A 165 -1.58 -10.55 -10.96
N VAL A 166 -1.75 -11.12 -12.15
CA VAL A 166 -1.96 -10.34 -13.37
C VAL A 166 -3.23 -9.49 -13.27
N LEU A 167 -4.33 -10.10 -12.83
CA LEU A 167 -5.61 -9.41 -12.70
C LEU A 167 -5.60 -8.33 -11.61
N PHE A 168 -4.88 -8.56 -10.50
CA PHE A 168 -4.77 -7.58 -9.42
C PHE A 168 -3.86 -6.40 -9.78
N GLY A 169 -2.79 -6.61 -10.54
CA GLY A 169 -1.93 -5.51 -11.00
C GLY A 169 -2.57 -4.64 -12.09
N THR A 170 -3.51 -5.20 -12.89
CA THR A 170 -4.13 -4.46 -14.01
C THR A 170 -4.84 -3.16 -13.60
N PRO A 171 -5.67 -3.11 -12.53
CA PRO A 171 -6.33 -1.87 -12.12
C PRO A 171 -5.37 -0.72 -11.80
N GLY A 172 -4.21 -1.01 -11.22
CA GLY A 172 -3.22 0.01 -10.90
C GLY A 172 -2.57 0.62 -12.14
N LEU A 173 -2.36 -0.14 -13.22
CA LEU A 173 -1.90 0.41 -14.50
C LEU A 173 -2.93 1.36 -15.10
N LEU A 174 -4.23 1.00 -15.05
CA LEU A 174 -5.31 1.88 -15.51
C LEU A 174 -5.39 3.16 -14.67
N LEU A 175 -5.24 3.05 -13.34
CA LEU A 175 -5.20 4.20 -12.46
C LEU A 175 -3.97 5.08 -12.73
N ALA A 176 -2.80 4.51 -13.01
CA ALA A 176 -1.61 5.28 -13.38
C ALA A 176 -1.88 6.14 -14.63
N ALA A 177 -2.51 5.57 -15.64
CA ALA A 177 -2.92 6.30 -16.85
C ALA A 177 -3.94 7.41 -16.50
N LEU A 178 -4.98 7.09 -15.71
CA LEU A 178 -5.96 8.09 -15.27
C LEU A 178 -5.30 9.23 -14.52
N VAL A 179 -4.38 8.94 -13.59
CA VAL A 179 -3.65 9.97 -12.84
C VAL A 179 -2.85 10.87 -13.79
N VAL A 180 -2.10 10.31 -14.74
CA VAL A 180 -1.30 11.10 -15.69
C VAL A 180 -2.18 12.04 -16.51
N PHE A 181 -3.30 11.56 -17.05
CA PHE A 181 -4.10 12.33 -17.99
C PHE A 181 -5.12 13.26 -17.33
N THR A 182 -5.61 12.94 -16.15
CA THR A 182 -6.74 13.67 -15.56
C THR A 182 -6.38 14.46 -14.30
N LEU A 183 -5.32 14.08 -13.59
CA LEU A 183 -4.89 14.77 -12.38
C LEU A 183 -4.13 16.04 -12.75
N LYS A 184 -4.62 17.19 -12.30
CA LYS A 184 -3.91 18.48 -12.41
C LYS A 184 -3.13 18.71 -11.13
N GLU A 185 -1.87 19.06 -11.27
CA GLU A 185 -1.00 19.37 -10.12
C GLU A 185 -1.51 20.64 -9.41
N PRO A 186 -1.89 20.58 -8.13
CA PRO A 186 -2.29 21.77 -7.37
C PRO A 186 -1.05 22.57 -6.96
N GLU A 187 -1.23 23.88 -6.78
CA GLU A 187 -0.18 24.72 -6.19
C GLU A 187 0.10 24.29 -4.76
N ARG A 188 1.39 24.25 -4.38
CA ARG A 188 1.79 23.83 -3.04
C ARG A 188 1.38 24.84 -2.00
N GLY A 189 0.77 24.38 -0.90
CA GLY A 189 0.32 25.25 0.20
C GLY A 189 -0.86 26.14 -0.14
N GLN A 190 -1.54 25.96 -1.29
CA GLN A 190 -2.63 26.83 -1.74
C GLN A 190 -3.81 26.94 -0.74
N MET A 191 -4.00 25.94 0.12
CA MET A 191 -5.07 25.93 1.12
C MET A 191 -4.62 26.44 2.49
N ASP A 192 -3.31 26.55 2.73
CA ASP A 192 -2.77 26.98 4.02
C ASP A 192 -2.38 28.47 4.04
N GLY A 193 -2.42 29.15 2.88
CA GLY A 193 -1.97 30.55 2.75
C GLY A 193 -0.48 30.74 3.06
N ALA A 194 0.25 29.63 3.22
CA ALA A 194 1.66 29.67 3.58
C ALA A 194 2.53 29.83 2.32
N SER A 195 3.30 30.90 2.28
CA SER A 195 4.47 30.94 1.40
C SER A 195 5.36 29.77 1.70
N VAL A 196 5.90 29.10 0.65
CA VAL A 196 6.84 27.99 0.75
C VAL A 196 7.93 28.36 1.75
N THR A 197 7.82 27.82 2.96
CA THR A 197 8.79 28.04 4.04
C THR A 197 10.15 27.48 3.65
N ALA A 198 11.21 28.08 4.17
CA ALA A 198 12.61 27.77 3.87
C ALA A 198 12.87 26.26 3.81
N LYS A 199 13.64 25.84 2.80
CA LYS A 199 14.07 24.44 2.64
C LYS A 199 14.91 24.02 3.84
N VAL A 200 14.30 23.33 4.80
CA VAL A 200 15.03 22.75 5.93
C VAL A 200 15.80 21.52 5.44
N SER A 201 17.05 21.39 5.86
CA SER A 201 17.87 20.21 5.55
C SER A 201 17.26 18.96 6.17
N THR A 202 17.25 17.81 5.44
CA THR A 202 16.76 16.53 6.01
C THR A 202 17.52 16.12 7.23
N SER A 203 18.83 16.33 7.21
CA SER A 203 19.70 15.98 8.35
C SER A 203 19.29 16.75 9.60
N GLU A 204 18.98 18.05 9.47
CA GLU A 204 18.50 18.87 10.58
C GLU A 204 17.12 18.44 11.05
N SER A 205 16.19 18.13 10.11
CA SER A 205 14.85 17.63 10.45
C SER A 205 14.93 16.30 11.20
N ILE A 206 15.71 15.34 10.70
CA ILE A 206 15.89 14.04 11.36
C ILE A 206 16.54 14.20 12.74
N ARG A 207 17.61 15.00 12.85
CA ARG A 207 18.26 15.27 14.12
C ARG A 207 17.31 15.94 15.12
N GLY A 208 16.51 16.90 14.66
CA GLY A 208 15.52 17.60 15.47
C GLY A 208 14.41 16.67 15.99
N LEU A 209 13.96 15.70 15.17
CA LEU A 209 12.98 14.70 15.59
C LEU A 209 13.60 13.71 16.57
N LEU A 210 14.75 13.13 16.26
CA LEU A 210 15.41 12.13 17.09
C LEU A 210 15.91 12.70 18.44
N SER A 211 16.11 14.01 18.57
CA SER A 211 16.45 14.65 19.84
C SER A 211 15.25 14.72 20.83
N ARG A 212 14.03 14.52 20.35
CA ARG A 212 12.80 14.59 21.19
C ARG A 212 12.44 13.23 21.75
N ARG A 213 12.53 13.05 23.05
CA ARG A 213 12.18 11.79 23.74
C ARG A 213 10.77 11.31 23.43
N SER A 214 9.79 12.22 23.41
CA SER A 214 8.39 11.90 23.06
C SER A 214 8.27 11.27 21.67
N TYR A 215 9.01 11.82 20.69
CA TYR A 215 9.05 11.28 19.33
C TYR A 215 9.63 9.86 19.30
N LEU A 216 10.73 9.62 20.04
CA LEU A 216 11.35 8.28 20.11
C LEU A 216 10.41 7.25 20.72
N HIS A 217 9.70 7.57 21.81
CA HIS A 217 8.73 6.66 22.39
C HIS A 217 7.58 6.34 21.43
N LEU A 218 7.04 7.35 20.75
CA LEU A 218 6.01 7.16 19.74
C LEU A 218 6.53 6.32 18.56
N LEU A 219 7.74 6.60 18.08
CA LEU A 219 8.36 5.86 16.98
C LEU A 219 8.53 4.37 17.34
N ILE A 220 9.09 4.07 18.51
CA ILE A 220 9.31 2.70 18.97
C ILE A 220 7.97 1.99 19.18
N GLY A 221 7.04 2.60 19.91
CA GLY A 221 5.73 2.02 20.18
C GLY A 221 4.95 1.72 18.91
N PHE A 222 4.90 2.69 17.97
CA PHE A 222 4.24 2.51 16.69
C PHE A 222 4.93 1.44 15.82
N SER A 223 6.26 1.41 15.80
CA SER A 223 7.02 0.41 15.06
C SER A 223 6.77 -1.01 15.57
N VAL A 224 6.80 -1.22 16.91
CA VAL A 224 6.53 -2.52 17.52
C VAL A 224 5.09 -2.96 17.23
N THR A 225 4.12 -2.07 17.43
CA THR A 225 2.71 -2.37 17.17
C THR A 225 2.48 -2.75 15.71
N ASN A 226 3.04 -1.99 14.76
CA ASN A 226 2.90 -2.30 13.34
C ASN A 226 3.62 -3.60 12.95
N PHE A 227 4.81 -3.86 13.50
CA PHE A 227 5.55 -5.10 13.24
C PHE A 227 4.73 -6.33 13.63
N VAL A 228 4.16 -6.32 14.85
CA VAL A 228 3.33 -7.42 15.36
C VAL A 228 2.04 -7.55 14.53
N SER A 229 1.32 -6.44 14.33
CA SER A 229 0.04 -6.44 13.60
C SER A 229 0.21 -6.90 12.16
N PHE A 230 1.25 -6.42 11.47
CA PHE A 230 1.50 -6.78 10.07
C PHE A 230 1.94 -8.24 9.93
N GLY A 231 2.82 -8.72 10.80
CA GLY A 231 3.25 -10.12 10.84
C GLY A 231 2.06 -11.06 11.08
N PHE A 232 1.24 -10.74 12.08
CA PHE A 232 0.03 -11.50 12.39
C PHE A 232 -0.93 -11.54 11.18
N MET A 233 -1.19 -10.40 10.59
CA MET A 233 -2.12 -10.29 9.47
C MET A 233 -1.65 -11.05 8.22
N GLN A 234 -0.35 -11.08 7.95
CA GLN A 234 0.22 -11.79 6.81
C GLN A 234 0.19 -13.31 6.97
N TRP A 235 0.40 -13.82 8.20
CA TRP A 235 0.49 -15.26 8.45
C TRP A 235 -0.81 -15.89 8.90
N MET A 236 -1.77 -15.10 9.35
CA MET A 236 -3.07 -15.59 9.85
C MET A 236 -3.84 -16.45 8.82
N PRO A 237 -3.93 -16.08 7.52
CA PRO A 237 -4.57 -16.94 6.55
C PRO A 237 -3.92 -18.32 6.47
N THR A 238 -2.58 -18.36 6.36
CA THR A 238 -1.82 -19.61 6.29
C THR A 238 -1.98 -20.45 7.56
N TYR A 239 -2.00 -19.80 8.74
CA TYR A 239 -2.24 -20.49 10.01
C TYR A 239 -3.61 -21.18 10.03
N TYR A 240 -4.67 -20.47 9.66
CA TYR A 240 -6.03 -21.08 9.63
C TYR A 240 -6.15 -22.20 8.61
N MET A 241 -5.54 -22.05 7.43
CA MET A 241 -5.51 -23.11 6.43
C MET A 241 -4.82 -24.37 6.93
N ARG A 242 -3.67 -24.23 7.61
CA ARG A 242 -2.88 -25.37 8.10
C ARG A 242 -3.46 -26.04 9.34
N THR A 243 -4.13 -25.27 10.21
CA THR A 243 -4.60 -25.77 11.51
C THR A 243 -6.04 -26.30 11.45
N PHE A 244 -6.87 -25.70 10.61
CA PHE A 244 -8.31 -25.99 10.55
C PHE A 244 -8.78 -26.53 9.19
N ASP A 245 -7.86 -26.80 8.26
CA ASP A 245 -8.15 -27.27 6.89
C ASP A 245 -9.19 -26.43 6.13
N LEU A 246 -9.23 -25.12 6.42
CA LEU A 246 -10.17 -24.21 5.77
C LEU A 246 -9.68 -23.86 4.36
N SER A 247 -10.61 -23.73 3.42
CA SER A 247 -10.28 -23.33 2.05
C SER A 247 -9.82 -21.87 1.96
N MET A 248 -8.99 -21.54 0.97
CA MET A 248 -8.56 -20.16 0.68
C MET A 248 -9.74 -19.20 0.53
N THR A 249 -10.81 -19.64 -0.14
CA THR A 249 -12.02 -18.84 -0.33
C THR A 249 -12.70 -18.55 1.00
N THR A 250 -12.87 -19.58 1.86
CA THR A 250 -13.49 -19.41 3.18
C THR A 250 -12.73 -18.44 4.04
N ILE A 251 -11.41 -18.57 4.10
CA ILE A 251 -10.54 -17.69 4.90
C ILE A 251 -10.51 -16.26 4.34
N GLY A 252 -10.40 -16.13 3.01
CA GLY A 252 -10.45 -14.83 2.35
C GLY A 252 -11.74 -14.08 2.69
N LEU A 253 -12.89 -14.75 2.64
CA LEU A 253 -14.18 -14.16 2.99
C LEU A 253 -14.28 -13.82 4.49
N LEU A 254 -13.96 -14.77 5.37
CA LEU A 254 -14.02 -14.54 6.82
C LEU A 254 -13.12 -13.43 7.29
N MET A 255 -11.86 -13.42 6.84
CA MET A 255 -10.91 -12.38 7.23
C MET A 255 -11.17 -11.05 6.51
N GLY A 256 -11.50 -11.08 5.22
CA GLY A 256 -11.81 -9.87 4.47
C GLY A 256 -12.99 -9.12 5.09
N PHE A 257 -14.14 -9.77 5.23
CA PHE A 257 -15.32 -9.13 5.80
C PHE A 257 -15.21 -8.92 7.31
N GLY A 258 -14.65 -9.87 8.07
CA GLY A 258 -14.52 -9.75 9.53
C GLY A 258 -13.58 -8.60 9.94
N VAL A 259 -12.37 -8.59 9.42
CA VAL A 259 -11.37 -7.53 9.72
C VAL A 259 -11.81 -6.19 9.14
N GLY A 260 -12.34 -6.20 7.92
CA GLY A 260 -12.77 -4.99 7.25
C GLY A 260 -13.98 -4.32 7.90
N ALA A 261 -15.00 -5.09 8.29
CA ALA A 261 -16.17 -4.54 8.99
C ALA A 261 -15.77 -3.90 10.33
N LEU A 262 -14.92 -4.58 11.12
CA LEU A 262 -14.41 -4.03 12.38
C LEU A 262 -13.57 -2.77 12.17
N SER A 263 -12.76 -2.72 11.13
CA SER A 263 -11.94 -1.53 10.81
C SER A 263 -12.80 -0.34 10.38
N LEU A 264 -13.87 -0.56 9.60
CA LEU A 264 -14.76 0.52 9.14
C LEU A 264 -15.57 1.16 10.27
N ILE A 265 -15.86 0.41 11.35
CA ILE A 265 -16.58 0.95 12.52
C ILE A 265 -15.73 1.99 13.27
N HIS A 266 -14.40 1.94 13.12
CA HIS A 266 -13.46 2.82 13.83
C HIS A 266 -12.93 4.00 12.97
N ILE A 267 -13.41 4.16 11.74
CA ILE A 267 -13.11 5.31 10.85
C ILE A 267 -14.20 6.37 11.00
#